data_4f9249b6e83255ea2c2a4a85f101ef9b
#
_entry.id   4f9249b6e83255ea2c2a4a85f101ef9b
#
_cell.length_a   1.000
_cell.length_b   1.000
_cell.length_c   1.000
_cell.angle_alpha   90.00
_cell.angle_beta   90.00
_cell.angle_gamma   90.00
#
_symmetry.space_group_name_H-M   'P 1'
#
loop_
_entity.id
_entity.type
_entity.pdbx_description
1 polymer ?
#
loop_
_entity_poly.entity_id
_entity_poly.type
_entity_poly.pdbx_seq_one_letter_code
_entity_poly.pdbx_strand_id
1 'polypeptide(L)'
;MIAPEYDQVGAVHRYWLGDSYRKLYNTPVKMRVMDLSKEKGGLQVVKLGGGMQTQSLRLVDSNGVEWVLRSIQKFPERSLPESLRKTIAKDIVQDQISIAHPFGALTVPTFNRALDIPHASPELVFVADDPVFGEYQTMFKK
;
A
#
# COMPACT_ATOMS: atom_id res chain seq x y z
N MET A 1 8.63 5.24 7.98
CA MET A 1 7.85 6.25 7.20
C MET A 1 7.38 5.57 5.92
N ILE A 2 6.21 5.92 5.39
CA ILE A 2 5.63 5.29 4.19
C ILE A 2 5.99 6.08 2.94
N ALA A 3 5.75 7.39 2.95
CA ALA A 3 5.96 8.29 1.82
C ALA A 3 6.20 9.71 2.35
N PRO A 4 7.40 10.00 2.90
CA PRO A 4 7.73 11.27 3.53
C PRO A 4 7.65 12.45 2.56
N GLU A 5 7.76 12.21 1.26
CA GLU A 5 7.66 13.21 0.20
C GLU A 5 6.34 14.00 0.23
N TYR A 6 5.24 13.39 0.67
CA TYR A 6 3.96 14.09 0.78
C TYR A 6 3.97 15.22 1.82
N ASP A 7 4.81 15.12 2.84
CA ASP A 7 4.92 16.15 3.89
C ASP A 7 5.98 17.22 3.59
N GLN A 8 6.82 16.97 2.59
CA GLN A 8 7.91 17.88 2.17
C GLN A 8 7.47 18.95 1.18
N VAL A 9 6.24 19.43 1.29
CA VAL A 9 5.64 20.41 0.39
C VAL A 9 5.45 21.76 1.10
N GLY A 10 5.58 22.86 0.33
CA GLY A 10 5.46 24.21 0.84
C GLY A 10 4.03 24.66 1.15
N ALA A 11 3.89 25.83 1.78
CA ALA A 11 2.59 26.40 2.18
C ALA A 11 1.63 26.63 1.01
N VAL A 12 2.14 27.08 -0.13
CA VAL A 12 1.33 27.31 -1.33
C VAL A 12 0.73 26.01 -1.85
N HIS A 13 1.53 24.93 -1.88
CA HIS A 13 1.06 23.62 -2.27
C HIS A 13 -0.04 23.12 -1.34
N ARG A 14 0.14 23.25 -0.01
CA ARG A 14 -0.86 22.88 1.01
C ARG A 14 -2.13 23.71 0.90
N TYR A 15 -2.02 24.97 0.56
CA TYR A 15 -3.18 25.83 0.35
C TYR A 15 -4.08 25.36 -0.81
N TRP A 16 -3.47 24.93 -1.92
CA TRP A 16 -4.22 24.46 -3.10
C TRP A 16 -4.65 23.00 -3.04
N LEU A 17 -3.82 22.11 -2.51
CA LEU A 17 -4.02 20.66 -2.55
C LEU A 17 -4.34 20.04 -1.18
N GLY A 18 -4.40 20.87 -0.15
CA GLY A 18 -4.77 20.46 1.20
C GLY A 18 -3.61 19.90 2.03
N ASP A 19 -3.81 19.90 3.35
CA ASP A 19 -2.87 19.33 4.32
C ASP A 19 -3.10 17.83 4.54
N SER A 20 -4.37 17.39 4.49
CA SER A 20 -4.77 15.97 4.49
C SER A 20 -4.03 15.12 5.54
N TYR A 21 -3.65 13.88 5.18
CA TYR A 21 -2.90 12.95 6.06
C TYR A 21 -1.38 12.98 5.81
N ARG A 22 -0.81 14.04 5.21
CA ARG A 22 0.61 14.16 4.86
C ARG A 22 1.54 13.79 6.00
N LYS A 23 1.29 14.31 7.20
CA LYS A 23 2.07 14.02 8.40
C LYS A 23 2.06 12.54 8.77
N LEU A 24 0.94 11.82 8.56
CA LEU A 24 0.86 10.39 8.84
C LEU A 24 1.73 9.57 7.90
N TYR A 25 1.84 9.97 6.63
CA TYR A 25 2.75 9.32 5.68
C TYR A 25 4.22 9.52 6.04
N ASN A 26 4.56 10.63 6.70
CA ASN A 26 5.90 10.95 7.18
C ASN A 26 6.19 10.47 8.61
N THR A 27 5.19 9.96 9.32
CA THR A 27 5.37 9.49 10.71
C THR A 27 6.09 8.14 10.73
N PRO A 28 7.18 7.99 11.51
CA PRO A 28 7.81 6.71 11.74
C PRO A 28 6.87 5.73 12.43
N VAL A 29 6.71 4.54 11.87
CA VAL A 29 5.87 3.48 12.45
C VAL A 29 6.73 2.24 12.64
N LYS A 30 6.60 1.62 13.81
CA LYS A 30 7.20 0.29 14.06
C LYS A 30 6.35 -0.77 13.36
N MET A 31 7.00 -1.59 12.56
CA MET A 31 6.37 -2.69 11.85
C MET A 31 7.11 -3.98 12.15
N ARG A 32 6.38 -5.09 12.19
CA ARG A 32 6.99 -6.41 12.20
C ARG A 32 7.63 -6.67 10.84
N VAL A 33 8.86 -7.14 10.85
CA VAL A 33 9.49 -7.63 9.62
C VAL A 33 8.89 -8.99 9.28
N MET A 34 8.38 -9.11 8.08
CA MET A 34 7.78 -10.32 7.55
C MET A 34 8.76 -10.98 6.57
N ASP A 35 9.06 -12.22 6.82
CA ASP A 35 9.86 -13.09 5.95
C ASP A 35 8.89 -14.06 5.25
N LEU A 36 8.70 -13.87 3.95
CA LEU A 36 7.73 -14.66 3.19
C LEU A 36 8.05 -16.16 3.19
N SER A 37 9.33 -16.50 3.23
CA SER A 37 9.77 -17.90 3.24
C SER A 37 9.42 -18.64 4.52
N LYS A 38 9.19 -17.93 5.62
CA LYS A 38 8.91 -18.49 6.94
C LYS A 38 7.46 -18.32 7.40
N GLU A 39 6.78 -17.30 6.91
CA GLU A 39 5.39 -17.02 7.30
C GLU A 39 4.47 -18.15 6.82
N LYS A 40 3.58 -18.59 7.71
CA LYS A 40 2.53 -19.58 7.41
C LYS A 40 3.06 -20.87 6.76
N GLY A 41 4.29 -21.27 7.10
CA GLY A 41 4.94 -22.45 6.50
C GLY A 41 5.56 -22.19 5.11
N GLY A 42 5.75 -20.92 4.75
CA GLY A 42 6.26 -20.46 3.47
C GLY A 42 5.15 -19.96 2.53
N LEU A 43 5.19 -18.67 2.24
CA LEU A 43 4.26 -18.04 1.30
C LEU A 43 4.84 -18.07 -0.12
N GLN A 44 4.04 -18.50 -1.08
CA GLN A 44 4.40 -18.51 -2.49
C GLN A 44 3.58 -17.47 -3.25
N VAL A 45 4.22 -16.77 -4.18
CA VAL A 45 3.53 -15.80 -5.05
C VAL A 45 2.75 -16.56 -6.13
N VAL A 46 1.45 -16.33 -6.19
CA VAL A 46 0.57 -16.92 -7.20
C VAL A 46 0.44 -16.00 -8.39
N LYS A 47 0.13 -14.73 -8.16
CA LYS A 47 -0.02 -13.74 -9.21
C LYS A 47 -0.06 -12.32 -8.69
N LEU A 48 0.23 -11.38 -9.59
CA LEU A 48 -0.04 -9.97 -9.34
C LEU A 48 -1.55 -9.76 -9.24
N GLY A 49 -1.98 -9.09 -8.19
CA GLY A 49 -3.35 -8.63 -8.01
C GLY A 49 -3.43 -7.12 -8.04
N GLY A 50 -4.60 -6.62 -7.67
CA GLY A 50 -4.83 -5.17 -7.54
C GLY A 50 -5.46 -4.55 -8.76
N GLY A 51 -5.94 -3.32 -8.54
CA GLY A 51 -6.56 -2.48 -9.55
C GLY A 51 -5.59 -1.43 -10.09
N MET A 52 -6.16 -0.28 -10.44
CA MET A 52 -5.44 0.80 -11.12
C MET A 52 -4.44 1.57 -10.23
N GLN A 53 -4.54 1.46 -8.91
CA GLN A 53 -3.77 2.31 -7.99
C GLN A 53 -2.89 1.53 -7.01
N THR A 54 -3.30 0.34 -6.59
CA THR A 54 -2.63 -0.43 -5.53
C THR A 54 -1.83 -1.58 -6.12
N GLN A 55 -0.59 -1.72 -5.70
CA GLN A 55 0.19 -2.93 -5.97
C GLN A 55 -0.20 -3.98 -4.93
N SER A 56 -0.57 -5.16 -5.39
CA SER A 56 -0.84 -6.29 -4.51
C SER A 56 -0.37 -7.59 -5.13
N LEU A 57 -0.03 -8.54 -4.26
CA LEU A 57 0.30 -9.92 -4.64
C LEU A 57 -0.69 -10.86 -3.98
N ARG A 58 -1.18 -11.81 -4.74
CA ARG A 58 -1.85 -12.99 -4.20
C ARG A 58 -0.78 -14.02 -3.86
N LEU A 59 -0.87 -14.50 -2.64
CA LEU A 59 0.04 -15.48 -2.06
C LEU A 59 -0.76 -16.70 -1.63
N VAL A 60 -0.12 -17.84 -1.55
CA VAL A 60 -0.68 -19.06 -0.99
C VAL A 60 0.29 -19.60 0.05
N ASP A 61 -0.23 -20.09 1.16
CA ASP A 61 0.57 -20.74 2.20
C ASP A 61 0.68 -22.26 1.97
N SER A 62 1.44 -22.94 2.83
CA SER A 62 1.65 -24.39 2.76
C SER A 62 0.37 -25.22 2.92
N ASN A 63 -0.71 -24.64 3.44
CA ASN A 63 -2.02 -25.28 3.60
C ASN A 63 -2.99 -24.96 2.46
N GLY A 64 -2.55 -24.22 1.45
CA GLY A 64 -3.39 -23.81 0.33
C GLY A 64 -4.30 -22.62 0.64
N VAL A 65 -4.11 -21.92 1.77
CA VAL A 65 -4.90 -20.73 2.11
C VAL A 65 -4.37 -19.52 1.36
N GLU A 66 -5.28 -18.76 0.76
CA GLU A 66 -4.92 -17.56 0.01
C GLU A 66 -4.73 -16.34 0.94
N TRP A 67 -3.68 -15.59 0.66
CA TRP A 67 -3.31 -14.35 1.33
C TRP A 67 -3.13 -13.23 0.30
N VAL A 68 -3.31 -12.00 0.74
CA VAL A 68 -3.07 -10.82 -0.11
C VAL A 68 -2.11 -9.87 0.58
N LEU A 69 -0.93 -9.71 0.00
CA LEU A 69 0.00 -8.64 0.36
C LEU A 69 -0.34 -7.40 -0.46
N ARG A 70 -0.43 -6.25 0.19
CA ARG A 70 -0.91 -5.02 -0.42
C ARG A 70 -0.05 -3.84 -0.02
N SER A 71 0.40 -3.02 -0.98
CA SER A 71 1.12 -1.78 -0.67
C SER A 71 0.21 -0.76 0.00
N ILE A 72 0.74 -0.05 1.01
CA ILE A 72 0.08 1.12 1.60
C ILE A 72 0.17 2.29 0.63
N GLN A 73 1.37 2.52 0.08
CA GLN A 73 1.57 3.50 -0.98
C GLN A 73 0.81 3.10 -2.23
N LYS A 74 0.19 4.08 -2.90
CA LYS A 74 -0.58 3.90 -4.11
C LYS A 74 0.09 4.59 -5.29
N PHE A 75 -0.10 4.02 -6.47
CA PHE A 75 0.49 4.50 -7.72
C PHE A 75 -0.61 4.72 -8.76
N PRO A 76 -1.29 5.87 -8.74
CA PRO A 76 -2.46 6.13 -9.55
C PRO A 76 -2.16 6.39 -11.03
N GLU A 77 -0.90 6.36 -11.44
CA GLU A 77 -0.46 6.63 -12.81
C GLU A 77 -1.21 5.78 -13.84
N ARG A 78 -1.51 4.50 -13.51
CA ARG A 78 -2.24 3.60 -14.39
C ARG A 78 -3.70 4.00 -14.62
N SER A 79 -4.29 4.79 -13.71
CA SER A 79 -5.65 5.30 -13.84
C SER A 79 -5.73 6.54 -14.73
N LEU A 80 -4.59 7.16 -15.06
CA LEU A 80 -4.55 8.29 -15.96
C LEU A 80 -4.55 7.85 -17.43
N PRO A 81 -5.23 8.60 -18.32
CA PRO A 81 -5.03 8.48 -19.75
C PRO A 81 -3.56 8.62 -20.12
N GLU A 82 -3.11 7.87 -21.12
CA GLU A 82 -1.69 7.83 -21.48
C GLU A 82 -1.12 9.21 -21.82
N SER A 83 -1.90 10.07 -22.45
CA SER A 83 -1.54 11.44 -22.78
C SER A 83 -1.23 12.32 -21.56
N LEU A 84 -1.79 12.00 -20.39
CA LEU A 84 -1.60 12.76 -19.15
C LEU A 84 -0.49 12.22 -18.24
N ARG A 85 -0.02 10.98 -18.47
CA ARG A 85 1.00 10.35 -17.62
C ARG A 85 2.35 11.04 -17.60
N LYS A 86 2.65 11.84 -18.62
CA LYS A 86 3.91 12.60 -18.74
C LYS A 86 3.73 14.10 -18.46
N THR A 87 2.65 14.48 -17.82
CA THR A 87 2.31 15.87 -17.51
C THR A 87 2.24 16.08 -16.00
N ILE A 88 2.14 17.34 -15.58
CA ILE A 88 1.91 17.74 -14.18
C ILE A 88 0.66 17.07 -13.56
N ALA A 89 -0.29 16.63 -14.39
CA ALA A 89 -1.47 15.91 -13.92
C ALA A 89 -1.11 14.64 -13.16
N LYS A 90 -0.04 13.93 -13.55
CA LYS A 90 0.47 12.77 -12.82
C LYS A 90 0.87 13.15 -11.39
N ASP A 91 1.61 14.24 -11.23
CA ASP A 91 2.13 14.67 -9.92
C ASP A 91 0.99 15.12 -9.01
N ILE A 92 0.00 15.84 -9.56
CA ILE A 92 -1.20 16.25 -8.82
C ILE A 92 -1.99 15.01 -8.36
N VAL A 93 -2.24 14.04 -9.23
CA VAL A 93 -2.99 12.83 -8.89
C VAL A 93 -2.20 11.95 -7.90
N GLN A 94 -0.88 11.89 -8.02
CA GLN A 94 -0.02 11.22 -7.03
C GLN A 94 -0.11 11.90 -5.66
N ASP A 95 -0.08 13.22 -5.62
CA ASP A 95 -0.21 14.01 -4.40
C ASP A 95 -1.56 13.79 -3.69
N GLN A 96 -2.64 13.63 -4.46
CA GLN A 96 -3.98 13.36 -3.92
C GLN A 96 -4.08 12.02 -3.16
N ILE A 97 -3.11 11.13 -3.28
CA ILE A 97 -3.04 9.92 -2.45
C ILE A 97 -2.92 10.28 -0.96
N SER A 98 -2.32 11.42 -0.65
CA SER A 98 -2.21 11.94 0.73
C SER A 98 -3.55 12.21 1.42
N ILE A 99 -4.66 12.30 0.69
CA ILE A 99 -6.02 12.46 1.22
C ILE A 99 -6.51 11.16 1.86
N ALA A 100 -6.04 10.00 1.40
CA ALA A 100 -6.43 8.73 1.96
C ALA A 100 -5.64 8.43 3.24
N HIS A 101 -6.33 8.03 4.31
CA HIS A 101 -5.67 7.63 5.55
C HIS A 101 -4.82 6.36 5.31
N PRO A 102 -3.49 6.39 5.53
CA PRO A 102 -2.60 5.28 5.17
C PRO A 102 -2.90 3.98 5.93
N PHE A 103 -3.44 4.08 7.14
CA PHE A 103 -3.75 2.95 8.00
C PHE A 103 -5.25 2.68 8.13
N GLY A 104 -6.09 3.27 7.26
CA GLY A 104 -7.55 3.14 7.34
C GLY A 104 -8.03 1.69 7.32
N ALA A 105 -7.35 0.81 6.58
CA ALA A 105 -7.69 -0.61 6.53
C ALA A 105 -7.63 -1.32 7.90
N LEU A 106 -6.80 -0.84 8.84
CA LEU A 106 -6.64 -1.44 10.17
C LEU A 106 -7.82 -1.14 11.09
N THR A 107 -8.62 -0.11 10.81
CA THR A 107 -9.77 0.28 11.63
C THR A 107 -11.04 -0.47 11.25
N VAL A 108 -11.17 -0.88 9.99
CA VAL A 108 -12.35 -1.55 9.43
C VAL A 108 -12.75 -2.82 10.19
N PRO A 109 -11.83 -3.72 10.59
CA PRO A 109 -12.19 -4.94 11.33
C PRO A 109 -12.93 -4.68 12.64
N THR A 110 -12.61 -3.59 13.32
CA THR A 110 -13.27 -3.23 14.59
C THR A 110 -14.76 -2.93 14.37
N PHE A 111 -15.05 -2.14 13.33
CA PHE A 111 -16.45 -1.83 13.00
C PHE A 111 -17.22 -3.05 12.48
N ASN A 112 -16.59 -3.82 11.61
CA ASN A 112 -17.20 -5.01 11.04
C ASN A 112 -17.51 -6.07 12.12
N ARG A 113 -16.63 -6.22 13.10
CA ARG A 113 -16.86 -7.12 14.24
C ARG A 113 -18.03 -6.67 15.09
N ALA A 114 -18.17 -5.35 15.34
CA ALA A 114 -19.29 -4.81 16.08
C ALA A 114 -20.65 -4.98 15.37
N LEU A 115 -20.63 -5.12 14.04
CA LEU A 115 -21.81 -5.29 13.19
C LEU A 115 -22.03 -6.73 12.71
N ASP A 116 -21.19 -7.67 13.19
CA ASP A 116 -21.20 -9.08 12.78
C ASP A 116 -21.08 -9.28 11.25
N ILE A 117 -20.28 -8.42 10.62
CA ILE A 117 -19.99 -8.49 9.17
C ILE A 117 -18.72 -9.31 8.94
N PRO A 118 -18.74 -10.34 8.06
CA PRO A 118 -17.55 -11.05 7.66
C PRO A 118 -16.46 -10.12 7.12
N HIS A 119 -15.23 -10.23 7.63
CA HIS A 119 -14.16 -9.31 7.29
C HIS A 119 -12.78 -9.97 7.35
N ALA A 120 -11.83 -9.42 6.59
CA ALA A 120 -10.42 -9.72 6.74
C ALA A 120 -9.85 -8.95 7.94
N SER A 121 -8.81 -9.51 8.56
CA SER A 121 -8.04 -8.86 9.63
C SER A 121 -6.64 -8.50 9.10
N PRO A 122 -6.47 -7.32 8.49
CA PRO A 122 -5.19 -6.90 7.95
C PRO A 122 -4.18 -6.63 9.05
N GLU A 123 -2.94 -6.96 8.78
CA GLU A 123 -1.79 -6.69 9.63
C GLU A 123 -0.81 -5.77 8.89
N LEU A 124 -0.19 -4.84 9.63
CA LEU A 124 0.83 -3.97 9.10
C LEU A 124 2.20 -4.65 9.23
N VAL A 125 2.85 -4.91 8.11
CA VAL A 125 4.15 -5.56 8.05
C VAL A 125 5.11 -4.80 7.16
N PHE A 126 6.38 -4.91 7.46
CA PHE A 126 7.47 -4.53 6.56
C PHE A 126 8.00 -5.79 5.91
N VAL A 127 7.94 -5.87 4.59
CA VAL A 127 8.50 -6.98 3.84
C VAL A 127 9.84 -6.54 3.28
N ALA A 128 10.90 -7.21 3.72
CA ALA A 128 12.24 -6.98 3.19
C ALA A 128 12.34 -7.47 1.74
N ASP A 129 13.43 -7.10 1.09
CA ASP A 129 13.76 -7.63 -0.24
C ASP A 129 13.90 -9.17 -0.14
N ASP A 130 12.99 -9.91 -0.77
CA ASP A 130 12.86 -11.36 -0.62
C ASP A 130 12.86 -12.01 -2.01
N PRO A 131 13.72 -13.02 -2.24
CA PRO A 131 13.77 -13.78 -3.51
C PRO A 131 12.43 -14.43 -3.90
N VAL A 132 11.54 -14.70 -2.94
CA VAL A 132 10.19 -15.24 -3.17
C VAL A 132 9.36 -14.36 -4.08
N PHE A 133 9.65 -13.06 -4.15
CA PHE A 133 8.97 -12.16 -5.09
C PHE A 133 9.23 -12.49 -6.56
N GLY A 134 10.34 -13.18 -6.89
CA GLY A 134 10.68 -13.54 -8.27
C GLY A 134 10.66 -12.32 -9.21
N GLU A 135 9.89 -12.40 -10.29
CA GLU A 135 9.75 -11.31 -11.27
C GLU A 135 9.13 -10.02 -10.72
N TYR A 136 8.43 -10.09 -9.57
CA TYR A 136 7.79 -8.94 -8.92
C TYR A 136 8.71 -8.20 -7.94
N GLN A 137 9.93 -8.66 -7.73
CA GLN A 137 10.86 -8.11 -6.75
C GLN A 137 11.09 -6.60 -6.95
N THR A 138 11.31 -6.17 -8.20
CA THR A 138 11.53 -4.74 -8.51
C THR A 138 10.34 -3.85 -8.19
N MET A 139 9.13 -4.39 -8.23
CA MET A 139 7.88 -3.68 -7.97
C MET A 139 7.63 -3.47 -6.47
N PHE A 140 8.11 -4.38 -5.63
CA PHE A 140 7.92 -4.35 -4.17
C PHE A 140 9.18 -3.97 -3.39
N LYS A 141 10.31 -3.79 -4.08
CA LYS A 141 11.55 -3.29 -3.50
C LYS A 141 11.43 -1.78 -3.26
N LYS A 142 11.42 -1.37 -2.00
CA LYS A 142 11.57 0.03 -1.58
C LYS A 142 12.48 0.12 -0.37
#